data_0f0ed9589504631b90718d8e043209b5
#
_entry.id   0f0ed9589504631b90718d8e043209b5
#
_cell.length_a   1.000
_cell.length_b   1.000
_cell.length_c   1.000
_cell.angle_alpha   90.00
_cell.angle_beta   90.00
_cell.angle_gamma   90.00
#
_symmetry.space_group_name_H-M   'P 1'
#
loop_
_entity.id
_entity.type
_entity.pdbx_description
1 polymer ?
#
loop_
_entity_poly.entity_id
_entity_poly.type
_entity_poly.pdbx_seq_one_letter_code
_entity_poly.pdbx_strand_id
1 'polypeptide(L)'
;MTAEMTLPSSETTKPQKVLLGSVTALAQSAWMGFALASDVLEQLRMAPSGVLRRIQVIRPAIPRNISLKNLLTREYSVGEASFILMTSFFLSAALGAVRQILFNAQFGVSPEANAYYAAFRLPDTLFSLIAGGALSSAMIPVLLNARQKEGEASGWRLISVVLTALLSVFMLLIIAVEIFTPALVTRLLAPGFDAETSDLTVTLTRIMLIQPMILLLGSVATAVLNSRNQFLLTGLSIVSHNISLIASILALKLFPDLGIFAPTLGVIGGALLQVLILSPGLRGDGHRVGLMFDLANQRLGEVVRLLIPNGLSVSVNYAGFIVDTSFATRAANPAGLAAIYNAFLLVGLPIALLGQAIGQAAFPRLAAQAEAGNWSEMRRILLRSLGGAVALALPAVGALLLLGRPTIRILFERGEFSSAAGDLTFSVLIAYAIALPAYVATEVITRGLISLRDTRTPLFTNSGQLIARILLISILLPRMDVVAIPAAFAISSTLETLVLATVLFRKLRGKLQSQQVTAPLFLER
;
A
#
# COMPACT_ATOMS: atom_id res chain seq x y z
N MET A 1 15.67 -52.17 52.17
CA MET A 1 16.55 -51.41 51.25
C MET A 1 15.65 -50.71 50.27
N THR A 2 15.31 -49.52 50.63
CA THR A 2 14.44 -48.61 49.89
C THR A 2 15.29 -47.78 48.95
N ALA A 3 15.00 -47.81 47.64
CA ALA A 3 15.60 -46.92 46.63
C ALA A 3 14.56 -45.86 46.25
N GLU A 4 14.84 -44.65 46.67
CA GLU A 4 14.11 -43.44 46.27
C GLU A 4 14.40 -43.11 44.80
N MET A 5 13.35 -42.99 44.04
CA MET A 5 13.36 -42.57 42.63
C MET A 5 12.98 -41.08 42.58
N THR A 6 13.98 -40.22 42.46
CA THR A 6 13.82 -38.78 42.27
C THR A 6 13.43 -38.47 40.85
N LEU A 7 12.25 -37.86 40.66
CA LEU A 7 11.78 -37.26 39.42
C LEU A 7 12.49 -35.91 39.15
N PRO A 8 12.88 -35.59 37.93
CA PRO A 8 13.41 -34.27 37.61
C PRO A 8 12.29 -33.24 37.45
N SER A 9 12.49 -32.09 38.09
CA SER A 9 11.66 -30.93 38.08
C SER A 9 11.46 -30.36 36.68
N SER A 10 10.22 -30.13 36.29
CA SER A 10 9.81 -29.46 35.06
C SER A 10 10.19 -27.97 35.08
N GLU A 11 11.21 -27.59 34.33
CA GLU A 11 11.43 -26.19 33.93
C GLU A 11 10.58 -25.84 32.71
N THR A 12 9.36 -25.44 32.96
CA THR A 12 8.51 -24.78 31.95
C THR A 12 8.36 -23.31 32.32
N THR A 13 9.29 -22.45 31.91
CA THR A 13 9.01 -20.99 31.89
C THR A 13 10.06 -20.24 31.06
N LYS A 14 9.97 -20.27 29.73
CA LYS A 14 10.69 -19.29 28.89
C LYS A 14 9.95 -18.74 27.67
N PRO A 15 8.83 -19.25 27.17
CA PRO A 15 8.17 -18.61 26.00
C PRO A 15 7.29 -17.40 26.33
N GLN A 16 6.76 -17.26 27.55
CA GLN A 16 5.87 -16.15 27.91
C GLN A 16 6.57 -14.80 28.08
N LYS A 17 7.84 -14.76 28.51
CA LYS A 17 8.58 -13.50 28.67
C LYS A 17 9.04 -12.88 27.36
N VAL A 18 9.24 -13.68 26.32
CA VAL A 18 9.62 -13.19 24.98
C VAL A 18 8.40 -12.59 24.24
N LEU A 19 7.22 -13.16 24.45
CA LEU A 19 5.97 -12.59 23.90
C LEU A 19 5.60 -11.24 24.54
N LEU A 20 5.82 -11.08 25.84
CA LEU A 20 5.61 -9.78 26.51
C LEU A 20 6.62 -8.72 26.05
N GLY A 21 7.87 -9.09 25.75
CA GLY A 21 8.89 -8.15 25.25
C GLY A 21 8.59 -7.63 23.84
N SER A 22 8.02 -8.45 22.97
CA SER A 22 7.62 -8.02 21.62
C SER A 22 6.34 -7.17 21.61
N VAL A 23 5.41 -7.43 22.53
CA VAL A 23 4.21 -6.59 22.72
C VAL A 23 4.57 -5.24 23.34
N THR A 24 5.55 -5.19 24.24
CA THR A 24 6.06 -3.93 24.82
C THR A 24 6.85 -3.09 23.80
N ALA A 25 7.58 -3.68 22.88
CA ALA A 25 8.25 -2.96 21.79
C ALA A 25 7.25 -2.38 20.77
N LEU A 26 6.17 -3.11 20.48
CA LEU A 26 5.04 -2.61 19.69
C LEU A 26 4.25 -1.51 20.42
N ALA A 27 4.09 -1.62 21.73
CA ALA A 27 3.48 -0.59 22.55
C ALA A 27 4.36 0.67 22.65
N GLN A 28 5.70 0.55 22.65
CA GLN A 28 6.61 1.70 22.63
C GLN A 28 6.62 2.44 21.30
N SER A 29 6.42 1.77 20.15
CA SER A 29 6.24 2.45 18.86
C SER A 29 4.89 3.17 18.76
N ALA A 30 3.84 2.62 19.37
CA ALA A 30 2.55 3.30 19.55
C ALA A 30 2.68 4.50 20.52
N TRP A 31 3.55 4.39 21.54
CA TRP A 31 3.84 5.47 22.50
C TRP A 31 4.62 6.62 21.86
N MET A 32 5.51 6.36 20.87
CA MET A 32 6.16 7.44 20.11
C MET A 32 5.18 8.20 19.20
N GLY A 33 4.16 7.53 18.65
CA GLY A 33 3.04 8.19 17.98
C GLY A 33 2.20 9.07 18.94
N PHE A 34 2.07 8.62 20.20
CA PHE A 34 1.39 9.36 21.26
C PHE A 34 2.23 10.54 21.78
N ALA A 35 3.56 10.41 21.81
CA ALA A 35 4.47 11.50 22.18
C ALA A 35 4.47 12.63 21.14
N LEU A 36 4.40 12.31 19.84
CA LEU A 36 4.19 13.31 18.78
C LEU A 36 2.82 14.00 18.88
N ALA A 37 1.80 13.30 19.33
CA ALA A 37 0.49 13.90 19.62
C ALA A 37 0.52 14.76 20.89
N SER A 38 1.34 14.41 21.89
CA SER A 38 1.51 15.23 23.11
C SER A 38 2.26 16.53 22.85
N ASP A 39 3.26 16.54 21.96
CA ASP A 39 3.97 17.77 21.54
C ASP A 39 3.04 18.72 20.77
N VAL A 40 2.12 18.19 19.95
CA VAL A 40 1.08 18.98 19.29
C VAL A 40 0.08 19.52 20.33
N LEU A 41 -0.25 18.77 21.36
CA LEU A 41 -1.12 19.21 22.46
C LEU A 41 -0.42 20.24 23.37
N GLU A 42 0.88 20.14 23.54
CA GLU A 42 1.68 21.10 24.32
C GLU A 42 1.87 22.43 23.56
N GLN A 43 2.04 22.38 22.23
CA GLN A 43 2.02 23.57 21.38
C GLN A 43 0.63 24.25 21.34
N LEU A 44 -0.45 23.49 21.43
CA LEU A 44 -1.81 24.03 21.58
C LEU A 44 -2.05 24.64 23.00
N ARG A 45 -1.33 24.17 24.01
CA ARG A 45 -1.40 24.68 25.39
C ARG A 45 -0.68 26.01 25.55
N MET A 46 0.27 26.33 24.69
CA MET A 46 1.04 27.58 24.67
C MET A 46 0.39 28.66 23.79
N ALA A 47 -0.75 28.40 23.16
CA ALA A 47 -1.49 29.39 22.39
C ALA A 47 -2.17 30.42 23.31
N PRO A 48 -2.18 31.73 22.94
CA PRO A 48 -2.78 32.79 23.77
C PRO A 48 -4.24 32.50 24.08
N SER A 49 -4.65 32.76 25.32
CA SER A 49 -5.95 32.41 25.91
C SER A 49 -7.21 32.88 25.16
N GLY A 50 -7.06 33.72 24.13
CA GLY A 50 -8.17 34.15 23.27
C GLY A 50 -8.59 33.16 22.20
N VAL A 51 -7.71 32.21 21.81
CA VAL A 51 -8.00 31.22 20.78
C VAL A 51 -8.69 29.99 21.39
N LEU A 52 -8.38 29.65 22.64
CA LEU A 52 -8.96 28.50 23.35
C LEU A 52 -10.45 28.66 23.69
N ARG A 53 -11.00 29.88 23.71
CA ARG A 53 -12.43 30.13 23.98
C ARG A 53 -13.35 29.80 22.78
N ARG A 54 -12.82 29.58 21.59
CA ARG A 54 -13.58 29.15 20.41
C ARG A 54 -13.47 27.65 20.09
N ILE A 55 -12.57 26.94 20.75
CA ILE A 55 -12.56 25.48 20.75
C ILE A 55 -13.33 25.02 22.00
N GLN A 56 -14.61 25.26 22.04
CA GLN A 56 -15.49 24.42 22.82
C GLN A 56 -15.37 23.03 22.20
N VAL A 57 -14.57 22.19 22.84
CA VAL A 57 -14.65 20.74 22.65
C VAL A 57 -16.10 20.38 22.98
N ILE A 58 -16.93 20.33 21.95
CA ILE A 58 -18.23 19.69 22.02
C ILE A 58 -17.88 18.24 22.36
N ARG A 59 -17.87 17.90 23.66
CA ARG A 59 -17.96 16.50 24.08
C ARG A 59 -19.29 16.02 23.50
N PRO A 60 -19.29 15.17 22.46
CA PRO A 60 -20.54 14.59 22.03
C PRO A 60 -21.07 13.81 23.22
N ALA A 61 -22.22 14.20 23.74
CA ALA A 61 -22.97 13.38 24.68
C ALA A 61 -23.19 12.05 23.96
N ILE A 62 -22.49 11.01 24.37
CA ILE A 62 -22.68 9.66 23.82
C ILE A 62 -24.10 9.27 24.18
N PRO A 63 -25.04 9.22 23.22
CA PRO A 63 -26.41 8.83 23.53
C PRO A 63 -26.38 7.36 23.96
N ARG A 64 -26.99 7.06 25.09
CA ARG A 64 -27.04 5.72 25.71
C ARG A 64 -27.71 4.62 24.85
N ASN A 65 -28.32 4.99 23.73
CA ASN A 65 -28.94 4.06 22.76
C ASN A 65 -28.48 4.42 21.34
N ILE A 66 -27.25 4.08 20.98
CA ILE A 66 -26.80 4.19 19.59
C ILE A 66 -27.25 2.91 18.88
N SER A 67 -28.26 3.02 18.02
CA SER A 67 -28.55 1.97 17.05
C SER A 67 -27.34 1.75 16.15
N LEU A 68 -26.95 0.50 15.92
CA LEU A 68 -25.82 0.14 15.01
C LEU A 68 -25.98 0.82 13.65
N LYS A 69 -27.21 0.94 13.15
CA LYS A 69 -27.52 1.63 11.89
C LYS A 69 -27.07 3.10 11.93
N ASN A 70 -27.35 3.80 13.03
CA ASN A 70 -26.97 5.22 13.18
C ASN A 70 -25.44 5.39 13.25
N LEU A 71 -24.73 4.43 13.86
CA LEU A 71 -23.27 4.45 13.91
C LEU A 71 -22.66 4.26 12.51
N LEU A 72 -23.21 3.36 11.70
CA LEU A 72 -22.71 3.03 10.37
C LEU A 72 -22.95 4.15 9.34
N THR A 73 -23.99 4.98 9.54
CA THR A 73 -24.37 6.06 8.61
C THR A 73 -24.03 7.46 9.12
N ARG A 74 -23.41 7.56 10.29
CA ARG A 74 -23.02 8.84 10.90
C ARG A 74 -21.95 9.54 10.06
N GLU A 75 -22.00 10.87 9.99
CA GLU A 75 -20.91 11.71 9.52
C GLU A 75 -19.84 11.83 10.59
N TYR A 76 -18.59 11.69 10.20
CA TYR A 76 -17.43 11.75 11.08
C TYR A 76 -16.64 13.04 10.84
N SER A 77 -16.15 13.65 11.92
CA SER A 77 -15.18 14.74 11.82
C SER A 77 -13.87 14.25 11.24
N VAL A 78 -13.04 15.17 10.72
CA VAL A 78 -11.73 14.82 10.13
C VAL A 78 -10.86 14.05 11.12
N GLY A 79 -10.86 14.43 12.41
CA GLY A 79 -10.09 13.72 13.45
C GLY A 79 -10.60 12.29 13.70
N GLU A 80 -11.92 12.13 13.84
CA GLU A 80 -12.54 10.81 14.00
C GLU A 80 -12.29 9.91 12.78
N ALA A 81 -12.47 10.46 11.57
CA ALA A 81 -12.22 9.77 10.32
C ALA A 81 -10.76 9.29 10.22
N SER A 82 -9.80 10.18 10.54
CA SER A 82 -8.38 9.84 10.55
C SER A 82 -8.08 8.72 11.54
N PHE A 83 -8.64 8.78 12.75
CA PHE A 83 -8.47 7.73 13.75
C PHE A 83 -9.05 6.39 13.31
N ILE A 84 -10.26 6.38 12.73
CA ILE A 84 -10.90 5.17 12.20
C ILE A 84 -10.03 4.54 11.10
N LEU A 85 -9.60 5.34 10.13
CA LEU A 85 -8.79 4.86 9.02
C LEU A 85 -7.41 4.36 9.48
N MET A 86 -6.72 5.10 10.34
CA MET A 86 -5.43 4.67 10.92
C MET A 86 -5.56 3.34 11.65
N THR A 87 -6.57 3.20 12.51
CA THR A 87 -6.84 1.96 13.25
C THR A 87 -7.15 0.81 12.29
N SER A 88 -7.94 1.06 11.25
CA SER A 88 -8.29 0.06 10.23
C SER A 88 -7.06 -0.37 9.42
N PHE A 89 -6.21 0.56 9.01
CA PHE A 89 -4.95 0.23 8.31
C PHE A 89 -4.01 -0.57 9.20
N PHE A 90 -3.85 -0.18 10.47
CA PHE A 90 -3.02 -0.92 11.42
C PHE A 90 -3.55 -2.35 11.64
N LEU A 91 -4.85 -2.49 11.88
CA LEU A 91 -5.49 -3.80 12.06
C LEU A 91 -5.38 -4.66 10.79
N SER A 92 -5.58 -4.06 9.61
CA SER A 92 -5.41 -4.74 8.33
C SER A 92 -3.97 -5.21 8.11
N ALA A 93 -2.97 -4.39 8.46
CA ALA A 93 -1.56 -4.78 8.38
C ALA A 93 -1.23 -5.94 9.35
N ALA A 94 -1.73 -5.88 10.58
CA ALA A 94 -1.56 -6.96 11.57
C ALA A 94 -2.21 -8.28 11.09
N LEU A 95 -3.44 -8.22 10.58
CA LEU A 95 -4.12 -9.38 10.00
C LEU A 95 -3.42 -9.87 8.72
N GLY A 96 -2.88 -8.96 7.91
CA GLY A 96 -2.04 -9.32 6.76
C GLY A 96 -0.80 -10.12 7.14
N ALA A 97 -0.13 -9.75 8.25
CA ALA A 97 0.99 -10.51 8.79
C ALA A 97 0.53 -11.90 9.30
N VAL A 98 -0.59 -11.98 10.03
CA VAL A 98 -1.17 -13.25 10.47
C VAL A 98 -1.53 -14.14 9.28
N ARG A 99 -2.18 -13.58 8.26
CA ARG A 99 -2.47 -14.28 7.01
C ARG A 99 -1.21 -14.87 6.39
N GLN A 100 -0.14 -14.07 6.30
CA GLN A 100 1.12 -14.51 5.68
C GLN A 100 1.78 -15.62 6.50
N ILE A 101 1.74 -15.53 7.82
CA ILE A 101 2.23 -16.59 8.72
C ILE A 101 1.48 -17.90 8.47
N LEU A 102 0.16 -17.85 8.39
CA LEU A 102 -0.69 -19.03 8.14
C LEU A 102 -0.47 -19.58 6.73
N PHE A 103 -0.35 -18.71 5.72
CA PHE A 103 -0.08 -19.12 4.36
C PHE A 103 1.26 -19.83 4.23
N ASN A 104 2.32 -19.25 4.80
CA ASN A 104 3.65 -19.85 4.81
C ASN A 104 3.68 -21.19 5.59
N ALA A 105 2.96 -21.27 6.70
CA ALA A 105 2.88 -22.52 7.46
C ALA A 105 2.18 -23.64 6.69
N GLN A 106 1.24 -23.31 5.81
CA GLN A 106 0.45 -24.29 5.03
C GLN A 106 1.11 -24.66 3.71
N PHE A 107 1.73 -23.69 3.01
CA PHE A 107 2.22 -23.87 1.65
C PHE A 107 3.73 -23.70 1.50
N GLY A 108 4.40 -23.08 2.50
CA GLY A 108 5.84 -22.84 2.47
C GLY A 108 6.28 -22.05 1.25
N VAL A 109 7.26 -22.61 0.56
CA VAL A 109 7.83 -22.08 -0.70
C VAL A 109 7.60 -23.03 -1.88
N SER A 110 6.52 -23.82 -1.81
CA SER A 110 6.16 -24.83 -2.79
C SER A 110 5.86 -24.23 -4.18
N PRO A 111 5.81 -25.04 -5.25
CA PRO A 111 5.36 -24.63 -6.57
C PRO A 111 3.96 -23.98 -6.54
N GLU A 112 3.04 -24.53 -5.72
CA GLU A 112 1.68 -24.00 -5.57
C GLU A 112 1.69 -22.60 -4.94
N ALA A 113 2.54 -22.37 -3.92
CA ALA A 113 2.71 -21.04 -3.32
C ALA A 113 3.24 -20.03 -4.34
N ASN A 114 4.22 -20.44 -5.16
CA ASN A 114 4.77 -19.59 -6.21
C ASN A 114 3.74 -19.32 -7.32
N ALA A 115 2.96 -20.33 -7.72
CA ALA A 115 1.85 -20.17 -8.67
C ALA A 115 0.82 -19.16 -8.14
N TYR A 116 0.47 -19.23 -6.86
CA TYR A 116 -0.45 -18.29 -6.21
C TYR A 116 0.09 -16.85 -6.22
N TYR A 117 1.36 -16.63 -5.83
CA TYR A 117 1.96 -15.30 -5.84
C TYR A 117 2.07 -14.71 -7.25
N ALA A 118 2.40 -15.54 -8.25
CA ALA A 118 2.43 -15.12 -9.63
C ALA A 118 1.01 -14.78 -10.14
N ALA A 119 0.04 -15.65 -9.88
CA ALA A 119 -1.34 -15.51 -10.34
C ALA A 119 -2.00 -14.21 -9.83
N PHE A 120 -1.67 -13.79 -8.60
CA PHE A 120 -2.22 -12.59 -7.98
C PHE A 120 -1.78 -11.29 -8.67
N ARG A 121 -0.65 -11.29 -9.41
CA ARG A 121 -0.06 -10.08 -10.01
C ARG A 121 -0.95 -9.40 -11.05
N LEU A 122 -1.55 -10.15 -11.96
CA LEU A 122 -2.40 -9.56 -13.00
C LEU A 122 -3.68 -8.95 -12.43
N PRO A 123 -4.48 -9.66 -11.61
CA PRO A 123 -5.65 -9.08 -10.95
C PRO A 123 -5.34 -7.83 -10.11
N ASP A 124 -4.26 -7.87 -9.32
CA ASP A 124 -3.83 -6.75 -8.48
C ASP A 124 -3.41 -5.53 -9.31
N THR A 125 -2.67 -5.75 -10.39
CA THR A 125 -2.28 -4.70 -11.34
C THR A 125 -3.51 -4.05 -11.98
N LEU A 126 -4.45 -4.84 -12.48
CA LEU A 126 -5.68 -4.34 -13.08
C LEU A 126 -6.50 -3.50 -12.10
N PHE A 127 -6.68 -3.99 -10.88
CA PHE A 127 -7.39 -3.25 -9.85
C PHE A 127 -6.70 -1.92 -9.51
N SER A 128 -5.40 -1.94 -9.36
CA SER A 128 -4.62 -0.77 -8.95
C SER A 128 -4.57 0.33 -10.00
N LEU A 129 -4.62 -0.03 -11.29
CA LEU A 129 -4.66 0.92 -12.39
C LEU A 129 -5.84 1.91 -12.31
N ILE A 130 -7.00 1.46 -11.85
CA ILE A 130 -8.23 2.23 -11.90
C ILE A 130 -8.77 2.52 -10.50
N ALA A 131 -8.69 1.57 -9.57
CA ALA A 131 -9.34 1.64 -8.28
C ALA A 131 -8.40 2.03 -7.12
N GLY A 132 -7.10 1.93 -7.27
CA GLY A 132 -6.08 2.15 -6.23
C GLY A 132 -5.99 3.57 -5.68
N GLY A 133 -7.11 4.15 -5.19
CA GLY A 133 -7.19 5.51 -4.66
C GLY A 133 -7.39 6.59 -5.72
N ALA A 134 -7.09 6.30 -6.99
CA ALA A 134 -7.25 7.24 -8.10
C ALA A 134 -8.73 7.55 -8.37
N LEU A 135 -9.61 6.55 -8.25
CA LEU A 135 -11.05 6.74 -8.49
C LEU A 135 -11.69 7.68 -7.46
N SER A 136 -11.42 7.49 -6.17
CA SER A 136 -11.97 8.37 -5.13
C SER A 136 -11.50 9.81 -5.30
N SER A 137 -10.21 10.04 -5.58
CA SER A 137 -9.66 11.39 -5.78
C SER A 137 -10.20 12.07 -7.03
N ALA A 138 -10.51 11.31 -8.09
CA ALA A 138 -11.12 11.83 -9.32
C ALA A 138 -12.63 12.07 -9.18
N MET A 139 -13.34 11.14 -8.52
CA MET A 139 -14.80 11.14 -8.48
C MET A 139 -15.37 12.11 -7.44
N ILE A 140 -14.78 12.22 -6.25
CA ILE A 140 -15.33 13.01 -5.14
C ILE A 140 -15.56 14.48 -5.53
N PRO A 141 -14.58 15.23 -6.08
CA PRO A 141 -14.80 16.65 -6.42
C PRO A 141 -15.89 16.84 -7.49
N VAL A 142 -15.95 15.96 -8.50
CA VAL A 142 -16.96 16.03 -9.57
C VAL A 142 -18.35 15.68 -9.00
N LEU A 143 -18.43 14.69 -8.10
CA LEU A 143 -19.67 14.29 -7.45
C LEU A 143 -20.23 15.39 -6.54
N LEU A 144 -19.37 16.02 -5.72
CA LEU A 144 -19.78 17.14 -4.86
C LEU A 144 -20.28 18.33 -5.69
N ASN A 145 -19.57 18.68 -6.78
CA ASN A 145 -20.00 19.74 -7.68
C ASN A 145 -21.36 19.42 -8.35
N ALA A 146 -21.57 18.16 -8.79
CA ALA A 146 -22.84 17.71 -9.35
C ALA A 146 -24.00 17.89 -8.38
N ARG A 147 -23.80 17.44 -7.13
CA ARG A 147 -24.81 17.56 -6.06
C ARG A 147 -25.12 19.01 -5.72
N GLN A 148 -24.10 19.87 -5.61
CA GLN A 148 -24.28 21.28 -5.26
C GLN A 148 -25.02 22.08 -6.35
N LYS A 149 -24.71 21.82 -7.64
CA LYS A 149 -25.29 22.60 -8.74
C LYS A 149 -26.63 22.08 -9.25
N GLU A 150 -26.84 20.76 -9.24
CA GLU A 150 -27.97 20.11 -9.92
C GLU A 150 -28.77 19.19 -8.99
N GLY A 151 -28.40 19.14 -7.70
CA GLY A 151 -29.10 18.36 -6.69
C GLY A 151 -28.65 16.88 -6.59
N GLU A 152 -29.20 16.19 -5.60
CA GLU A 152 -28.84 14.80 -5.27
C GLU A 152 -29.09 13.80 -6.40
N ALA A 153 -30.18 13.99 -7.16
CA ALA A 153 -30.52 13.12 -8.30
C ALA A 153 -29.43 13.10 -9.38
N SER A 154 -28.83 14.26 -9.68
CA SER A 154 -27.71 14.37 -10.63
C SER A 154 -26.45 13.66 -10.10
N GLY A 155 -26.18 13.77 -8.80
CA GLY A 155 -25.08 13.02 -8.16
C GLY A 155 -25.26 11.50 -8.32
N TRP A 156 -26.47 10.97 -8.08
CA TRP A 156 -26.76 9.55 -8.24
C TRP A 156 -26.72 9.08 -9.70
N ARG A 157 -27.16 9.93 -10.62
CA ARG A 157 -27.01 9.68 -12.05
C ARG A 157 -25.53 9.59 -12.44
N LEU A 158 -24.71 10.52 -11.98
CA LEU A 158 -23.25 10.50 -12.23
C LEU A 158 -22.61 9.21 -11.70
N ILE A 159 -22.94 8.78 -10.47
CA ILE A 159 -22.44 7.53 -9.88
C ILE A 159 -22.79 6.35 -10.79
N SER A 160 -24.03 6.27 -11.25
CA SER A 160 -24.52 5.19 -12.13
C SER A 160 -23.80 5.19 -13.48
N VAL A 161 -23.61 6.35 -14.09
CA VAL A 161 -22.91 6.52 -15.38
C VAL A 161 -21.42 6.13 -15.22
N VAL A 162 -20.73 6.64 -14.19
CA VAL A 162 -19.32 6.32 -13.94
C VAL A 162 -19.15 4.83 -13.66
N LEU A 163 -19.99 4.24 -12.81
CA LEU A 163 -19.94 2.80 -12.51
C LEU A 163 -20.16 1.98 -13.78
N THR A 164 -21.16 2.30 -14.59
CA THR A 164 -21.47 1.56 -15.82
C THR A 164 -20.31 1.65 -16.82
N ALA A 165 -19.76 2.85 -17.02
CA ALA A 165 -18.62 3.04 -17.91
C ALA A 165 -17.38 2.24 -17.45
N LEU A 166 -17.05 2.31 -16.16
CA LEU A 166 -15.94 1.58 -15.61
C LEU A 166 -16.15 0.06 -15.65
N LEU A 167 -17.34 -0.44 -15.29
CA LEU A 167 -17.67 -1.86 -15.39
C LEU A 167 -17.55 -2.35 -16.83
N SER A 168 -18.00 -1.56 -17.82
CA SER A 168 -17.90 -1.94 -19.24
C SER A 168 -16.44 -2.02 -19.69
N VAL A 169 -15.62 -1.03 -19.35
CA VAL A 169 -14.19 -1.03 -19.68
C VAL A 169 -13.46 -2.18 -18.98
N PHE A 170 -13.76 -2.41 -17.70
CA PHE A 170 -13.16 -3.53 -16.95
C PHE A 170 -13.57 -4.89 -17.49
N MET A 171 -14.84 -5.06 -17.83
CA MET A 171 -15.33 -6.28 -18.43
C MET A 171 -14.58 -6.60 -19.73
N LEU A 172 -14.43 -5.62 -20.63
CA LEU A 172 -13.67 -5.80 -21.87
C LEU A 172 -12.20 -6.13 -21.60
N LEU A 173 -11.59 -5.43 -20.64
CA LEU A 173 -10.20 -5.65 -20.25
C LEU A 173 -10.00 -7.03 -19.62
N ILE A 174 -10.88 -7.46 -18.72
CA ILE A 174 -10.84 -8.79 -18.10
C ILE A 174 -11.03 -9.87 -19.14
N ILE A 175 -11.99 -9.74 -20.07
CA ILE A 175 -12.19 -10.70 -21.17
C ILE A 175 -10.92 -10.79 -22.03
N ALA A 176 -10.32 -9.66 -22.37
CA ALA A 176 -9.07 -9.65 -23.12
C ALA A 176 -7.94 -10.38 -22.35
N VAL A 177 -7.75 -10.03 -21.08
CA VAL A 177 -6.73 -10.67 -20.22
C VAL A 177 -7.03 -12.16 -20.06
N GLU A 178 -8.28 -12.57 -19.86
CA GLU A 178 -8.72 -13.95 -19.73
C GLU A 178 -8.34 -14.80 -20.95
N ILE A 179 -8.60 -14.26 -22.16
CA ILE A 179 -8.23 -14.91 -23.42
C ILE A 179 -6.70 -15.06 -23.53
N PHE A 180 -5.97 -14.00 -23.17
CA PHE A 180 -4.52 -13.99 -23.30
C PHE A 180 -3.78 -14.51 -22.05
N THR A 181 -4.48 -14.91 -20.97
CA THR A 181 -3.86 -15.38 -19.72
C THR A 181 -2.77 -16.44 -19.94
N PRO A 182 -2.96 -17.50 -20.77
CA PRO A 182 -1.91 -18.49 -21.00
C PRO A 182 -0.63 -17.83 -21.55
N ALA A 183 -0.76 -16.96 -22.55
CA ALA A 183 0.39 -16.26 -23.14
C ALA A 183 1.02 -15.25 -22.18
N LEU A 184 0.21 -14.54 -21.40
CA LEU A 184 0.69 -13.60 -20.39
C LEU A 184 1.44 -14.30 -19.26
N VAL A 185 0.96 -15.45 -18.80
CA VAL A 185 1.64 -16.24 -17.77
C VAL A 185 2.95 -16.80 -18.31
N THR A 186 2.91 -17.53 -19.42
CA THR A 186 4.09 -18.27 -19.93
C THR A 186 5.16 -17.37 -20.52
N ARG A 187 4.84 -16.19 -21.07
CA ARG A 187 5.82 -15.32 -21.74
C ARG A 187 6.23 -14.11 -20.91
N LEU A 188 5.34 -13.58 -20.07
CA LEU A 188 5.57 -12.33 -19.35
C LEU A 188 5.69 -12.54 -17.85
N LEU A 189 4.73 -13.19 -17.22
CA LEU A 189 4.59 -13.20 -15.76
C LEU A 189 5.48 -14.27 -15.10
N ALA A 190 5.46 -15.49 -15.64
CA ALA A 190 6.14 -16.64 -15.03
C ALA A 190 6.79 -17.55 -16.08
N PRO A 191 7.69 -17.00 -16.95
CA PRO A 191 8.27 -17.77 -18.05
C PRO A 191 9.27 -18.84 -17.62
N GLY A 192 9.65 -18.88 -16.36
CA GLY A 192 10.57 -19.88 -15.80
C GLY A 192 9.87 -21.05 -15.10
N PHE A 193 8.55 -21.06 -15.01
CA PHE A 193 7.82 -22.18 -14.44
C PHE A 193 7.78 -23.37 -15.40
N ASP A 194 7.74 -24.58 -14.82
CA ASP A 194 7.43 -25.80 -15.57
C ASP A 194 5.96 -25.80 -16.06
N ALA A 195 5.61 -26.77 -16.88
CA ALA A 195 4.28 -26.83 -17.49
C ALA A 195 3.16 -26.94 -16.44
N GLU A 196 3.35 -27.77 -15.42
CA GLU A 196 2.35 -28.00 -14.37
C GLU A 196 2.11 -26.75 -13.53
N THR A 197 3.18 -26.10 -13.05
CA THR A 197 3.10 -24.85 -12.29
C THR A 197 2.54 -23.70 -13.14
N SER A 198 2.87 -23.66 -14.44
CA SER A 198 2.31 -22.68 -15.38
C SER A 198 0.80 -22.86 -15.57
N ASP A 199 0.32 -24.08 -15.78
CA ASP A 199 -1.11 -24.38 -15.95
C ASP A 199 -1.89 -24.08 -14.67
N LEU A 200 -1.32 -24.41 -13.51
CA LEU A 200 -1.88 -24.01 -12.22
C LEU A 200 -1.95 -22.48 -12.11
N THR A 201 -0.87 -21.76 -12.44
CA THR A 201 -0.84 -20.29 -12.42
C THR A 201 -1.91 -19.69 -13.34
N VAL A 202 -2.09 -20.23 -14.55
CA VAL A 202 -3.16 -19.81 -15.48
C VAL A 202 -4.53 -19.99 -14.84
N THR A 203 -4.78 -21.16 -14.26
CA THR A 203 -6.06 -21.47 -13.61
C THR A 203 -6.36 -20.54 -12.44
N LEU A 204 -5.38 -20.35 -11.55
CA LEU A 204 -5.52 -19.44 -10.39
C LEU A 204 -5.72 -17.99 -10.84
N THR A 205 -4.98 -17.53 -11.88
CA THR A 205 -5.13 -16.18 -12.43
C THR A 205 -6.54 -15.96 -12.95
N ARG A 206 -7.09 -16.89 -13.73
CA ARG A 206 -8.44 -16.82 -14.27
C ARG A 206 -9.49 -16.70 -13.18
N ILE A 207 -9.39 -17.51 -12.13
CA ILE A 207 -10.28 -17.43 -10.97
C ILE A 207 -10.16 -16.05 -10.30
N MET A 208 -8.93 -15.56 -10.07
CA MET A 208 -8.68 -14.29 -9.39
C MET A 208 -9.07 -13.05 -10.23
N LEU A 209 -9.16 -13.16 -11.58
CA LEU A 209 -9.59 -12.05 -12.44
C LEU A 209 -11.03 -11.59 -12.19
N ILE A 210 -11.82 -12.37 -11.48
CA ILE A 210 -13.16 -11.97 -11.01
C ILE A 210 -13.06 -10.87 -9.92
N GLN A 211 -12.00 -10.90 -9.10
CA GLN A 211 -11.81 -9.99 -7.96
C GLN A 211 -11.84 -8.50 -8.35
N PRO A 212 -11.07 -8.00 -9.35
CA PRO A 212 -11.06 -6.59 -9.73
C PRO A 212 -12.44 -6.05 -10.08
N MET A 213 -13.29 -6.87 -10.71
CA MET A 213 -14.66 -6.50 -11.06
C MET A 213 -15.53 -6.25 -9.83
N ILE A 214 -15.41 -7.14 -8.84
CA ILE A 214 -16.12 -6.99 -7.56
C ILE A 214 -15.58 -5.78 -6.79
N LEU A 215 -14.26 -5.63 -6.72
CA LEU A 215 -13.62 -4.51 -6.00
C LEU A 215 -13.92 -3.14 -6.62
N LEU A 216 -14.20 -3.08 -7.92
CA LEU A 216 -14.63 -1.84 -8.58
C LEU A 216 -15.93 -1.31 -7.99
N LEU A 217 -16.92 -2.18 -7.72
CA LEU A 217 -18.15 -1.80 -7.02
C LEU A 217 -17.85 -1.22 -5.64
N GLY A 218 -16.94 -1.87 -4.90
CA GLY A 218 -16.46 -1.39 -3.60
C GLY A 218 -15.78 -0.02 -3.67
N SER A 219 -14.99 0.23 -4.72
CA SER A 219 -14.27 1.49 -4.90
C SER A 219 -15.23 2.66 -5.17
N VAL A 220 -16.27 2.45 -5.98
CA VAL A 220 -17.33 3.45 -6.20
C VAL A 220 -18.11 3.70 -4.90
N ALA A 221 -18.50 2.62 -4.18
CA ALA A 221 -19.18 2.76 -2.90
C ALA A 221 -18.33 3.52 -1.87
N THR A 222 -17.03 3.25 -1.80
CA THR A 222 -16.07 3.98 -0.96
C THR A 222 -16.02 5.47 -1.31
N ALA A 223 -15.98 5.82 -2.59
CA ALA A 223 -15.97 7.22 -3.02
C ALA A 223 -17.28 7.95 -2.60
N VAL A 224 -18.42 7.28 -2.70
CA VAL A 224 -19.72 7.83 -2.25
C VAL A 224 -19.75 8.01 -0.73
N LEU A 225 -19.34 7.00 0.05
CA LEU A 225 -19.29 7.06 1.51
C LEU A 225 -18.33 8.16 1.99
N ASN A 226 -17.15 8.23 1.41
CA ASN A 226 -16.15 9.25 1.74
C ASN A 226 -16.64 10.67 1.37
N SER A 227 -17.38 10.84 0.27
CA SER A 227 -18.00 12.11 -0.09
C SER A 227 -19.08 12.59 0.89
N ARG A 228 -19.57 11.68 1.73
CA ARG A 228 -20.56 11.94 2.80
C ARG A 228 -19.93 11.93 4.19
N ASN A 229 -18.61 11.92 4.30
CA ASN A 229 -17.87 11.80 5.57
C ASN A 229 -18.20 10.54 6.39
N GLN A 230 -18.61 9.44 5.73
CA GLN A 230 -18.99 8.16 6.36
C GLN A 230 -17.82 7.16 6.26
N PHE A 231 -16.85 7.26 7.17
CA PHE A 231 -15.59 6.53 7.07
C PHE A 231 -15.58 5.16 7.78
N LEU A 232 -16.55 4.85 8.65
CA LEU A 232 -16.54 3.61 9.42
C LEU A 232 -16.65 2.37 8.53
N LEU A 233 -17.57 2.37 7.56
CA LEU A 233 -17.74 1.26 6.62
C LEU A 233 -16.50 1.10 5.73
N THR A 234 -15.91 2.20 5.29
CA THR A 234 -14.63 2.20 4.56
C THR A 234 -13.53 1.55 5.39
N GLY A 235 -13.40 1.92 6.67
CA GLY A 235 -12.42 1.32 7.58
C GLY A 235 -12.64 -0.18 7.77
N LEU A 236 -13.88 -0.62 8.02
CA LEU A 236 -14.21 -2.04 8.17
C LEU A 236 -13.93 -2.85 6.90
N SER A 237 -14.17 -2.26 5.73
CA SER A 237 -13.92 -2.94 4.45
C SER A 237 -12.44 -3.23 4.20
N ILE A 238 -11.52 -2.37 4.67
CA ILE A 238 -10.07 -2.58 4.57
C ILE A 238 -9.63 -3.82 5.34
N VAL A 239 -10.28 -4.10 6.46
CA VAL A 239 -9.96 -5.24 7.34
C VAL A 239 -10.56 -6.55 6.80
N SER A 240 -11.72 -6.49 6.16
CA SER A 240 -12.52 -7.64 5.74
C SER A 240 -11.80 -8.57 4.77
N HIS A 241 -10.97 -8.04 3.89
CA HIS A 241 -10.21 -8.83 2.91
C HIS A 241 -9.25 -9.81 3.60
N ASN A 242 -8.48 -9.35 4.59
CA ASN A 242 -7.57 -10.23 5.33
C ASN A 242 -8.33 -11.26 6.18
N ILE A 243 -9.49 -10.91 6.73
CA ILE A 243 -10.33 -11.85 7.47
C ILE A 243 -10.78 -13.00 6.57
N SER A 244 -11.24 -12.70 5.36
CA SER A 244 -11.66 -13.73 4.39
C SER A 244 -10.52 -14.68 4.02
N LEU A 245 -9.33 -14.13 3.75
CA LEU A 245 -8.15 -14.93 3.43
C LEU A 245 -7.70 -15.81 4.60
N ILE A 246 -7.71 -15.29 5.82
CA ILE A 246 -7.41 -16.08 7.03
C ILE A 246 -8.44 -17.20 7.18
N ALA A 247 -9.72 -16.88 7.04
CA ALA A 247 -10.80 -17.87 7.14
C ALA A 247 -10.66 -18.97 6.09
N SER A 248 -10.31 -18.62 4.85
CA SER A 248 -10.12 -19.60 3.76
C SER A 248 -8.93 -20.53 4.00
N ILE A 249 -7.81 -20.03 4.53
CA ILE A 249 -6.65 -20.86 4.89
C ILE A 249 -7.00 -21.78 6.06
N LEU A 250 -7.71 -21.28 7.07
CA LEU A 250 -8.15 -22.08 8.21
C LEU A 250 -9.18 -23.14 7.80
N ALA A 251 -9.98 -22.89 6.77
CA ALA A 251 -10.96 -23.84 6.23
C ALA A 251 -10.29 -25.10 5.65
N LEU A 252 -9.00 -25.07 5.32
CA LEU A 252 -8.24 -26.25 4.90
C LEU A 252 -8.18 -27.36 5.96
N LYS A 253 -8.36 -27.01 7.25
CA LYS A 253 -8.49 -28.03 8.31
C LYS A 253 -9.75 -28.87 8.18
N LEU A 254 -10.80 -28.33 7.55
CA LEU A 254 -12.08 -29.00 7.32
C LEU A 254 -12.16 -29.57 5.88
N PHE A 255 -11.52 -28.91 4.94
CA PHE A 255 -11.56 -29.22 3.51
C PHE A 255 -10.14 -29.24 2.93
N PRO A 256 -9.30 -30.23 3.29
CA PRO A 256 -7.89 -30.29 2.85
C PRO A 256 -7.73 -30.41 1.34
N ASP A 257 -8.69 -31.02 0.66
CA ASP A 257 -8.66 -31.25 -0.80
C ASP A 257 -8.72 -29.93 -1.61
N LEU A 258 -9.12 -28.81 -0.99
CA LEU A 258 -9.10 -27.52 -1.67
C LEU A 258 -7.68 -27.02 -1.96
N GLY A 259 -6.67 -27.42 -1.19
CA GLY A 259 -5.30 -27.01 -1.40
C GLY A 259 -5.17 -25.49 -1.62
N ILE A 260 -4.40 -25.09 -2.63
CA ILE A 260 -4.15 -23.68 -2.98
C ILE A 260 -5.41 -22.95 -3.51
N PHE A 261 -6.47 -23.66 -3.87
CA PHE A 261 -7.73 -23.05 -4.26
C PHE A 261 -8.45 -22.40 -3.08
N ALA A 262 -8.22 -22.84 -1.83
CA ALA A 262 -8.85 -22.23 -0.66
C ALA A 262 -8.45 -20.73 -0.52
N PRO A 263 -7.17 -20.33 -0.44
CA PRO A 263 -6.81 -18.92 -0.41
C PRO A 263 -7.18 -18.19 -1.72
N THR A 264 -7.20 -18.86 -2.87
CA THR A 264 -7.67 -18.28 -4.14
C THR A 264 -9.14 -17.88 -4.08
N LEU A 265 -10.01 -18.76 -3.58
CA LEU A 265 -11.41 -18.43 -3.31
C LEU A 265 -11.55 -17.40 -2.19
N GLY A 266 -10.65 -17.42 -1.20
CA GLY A 266 -10.56 -16.41 -0.14
C GLY A 266 -10.35 -14.99 -0.66
N VAL A 267 -9.62 -14.82 -1.76
CA VAL A 267 -9.44 -13.53 -2.45
C VAL A 267 -10.78 -13.00 -2.97
N ILE A 268 -11.57 -13.86 -3.63
CA ILE A 268 -12.90 -13.50 -4.15
C ILE A 268 -13.86 -13.25 -2.98
N GLY A 269 -13.86 -14.13 -1.98
CA GLY A 269 -14.66 -13.99 -0.77
C GLY A 269 -14.38 -12.67 -0.04
N GLY A 270 -13.11 -12.25 0.01
CA GLY A 270 -12.68 -10.97 0.57
C GLY A 270 -13.23 -9.77 -0.20
N ALA A 271 -13.20 -9.83 -1.54
CA ALA A 271 -13.78 -8.79 -2.39
C ALA A 271 -15.31 -8.71 -2.22
N LEU A 272 -15.99 -9.85 -2.18
CA LEU A 272 -17.44 -9.91 -1.92
C LEU A 272 -17.80 -9.35 -0.54
N LEU A 273 -17.08 -9.74 0.51
CA LEU A 273 -17.29 -9.25 1.86
C LEU A 273 -17.06 -7.73 1.95
N GLN A 274 -16.04 -7.23 1.26
CA GLN A 274 -15.78 -5.80 1.16
C GLN A 274 -16.96 -5.04 0.53
N VAL A 275 -17.48 -5.52 -0.60
CA VAL A 275 -18.64 -4.90 -1.28
C VAL A 275 -19.90 -5.00 -0.42
N LEU A 276 -20.12 -6.12 0.27
CA LEU A 276 -21.25 -6.26 1.19
C LEU A 276 -21.22 -5.21 2.31
N ILE A 277 -20.04 -4.99 2.92
CA ILE A 277 -19.85 -3.96 3.95
C ILE A 277 -20.09 -2.56 3.39
N LEU A 278 -19.62 -2.29 2.15
CA LEU A 278 -19.73 -1.00 1.50
C LEU A 278 -21.09 -0.78 0.80
N SER A 279 -21.95 -1.80 0.70
CA SER A 279 -23.22 -1.74 -0.02
C SER A 279 -24.15 -0.60 0.40
N PRO A 280 -24.16 -0.10 1.66
CA PRO A 280 -24.90 1.09 2.01
C PRO A 280 -24.48 2.35 1.23
N GLY A 281 -23.22 2.43 0.77
CA GLY A 281 -22.72 3.51 -0.08
C GLY A 281 -23.33 3.52 -1.48
N LEU A 282 -23.90 2.42 -1.94
CA LEU A 282 -24.58 2.30 -3.23
C LEU A 282 -26.09 2.60 -3.13
N ARG A 283 -26.56 3.04 -1.97
CA ARG A 283 -27.98 3.37 -1.68
C ARG A 283 -28.06 4.70 -0.93
N GLY A 284 -29.15 5.42 -1.09
CA GLY A 284 -29.41 6.62 -0.28
C GLY A 284 -30.70 7.31 -0.68
N ASP A 285 -31.46 7.80 0.28
CA ASP A 285 -32.62 8.70 0.18
C ASP A 285 -33.57 8.45 -1.03
N GLY A 286 -33.97 7.19 -1.21
CA GLY A 286 -34.84 6.77 -2.32
C GLY A 286 -34.11 6.54 -3.66
N HIS A 287 -32.81 6.83 -3.75
CA HIS A 287 -32.02 6.62 -4.95
C HIS A 287 -31.23 5.29 -4.86
N ARG A 288 -31.07 4.63 -5.99
CA ARG A 288 -30.25 3.42 -6.15
C ARG A 288 -29.31 3.59 -7.33
N VAL A 289 -28.11 3.05 -7.20
CA VAL A 289 -27.19 2.93 -8.32
C VAL A 289 -27.72 1.88 -9.28
N GLY A 290 -27.82 2.21 -10.55
CA GLY A 290 -28.26 1.33 -11.63
C GLY A 290 -27.29 1.37 -12.80
N LEU A 291 -27.46 0.47 -13.77
CA LEU A 291 -26.71 0.53 -15.01
C LEU A 291 -27.27 1.66 -15.89
N MET A 292 -26.43 2.60 -16.26
CA MET A 292 -26.81 3.75 -17.07
C MET A 292 -25.73 4.06 -18.10
N PHE A 293 -26.01 3.79 -19.36
CA PHE A 293 -25.13 4.08 -20.48
C PHE A 293 -25.37 5.53 -20.97
N ASP A 294 -24.48 6.44 -20.59
CA ASP A 294 -24.49 7.85 -21.01
C ASP A 294 -23.03 8.31 -21.22
N LEU A 295 -22.43 7.84 -22.31
CA LEU A 295 -21.03 8.17 -22.64
C LEU A 295 -20.86 9.64 -23.08
N ALA A 296 -21.95 10.33 -23.44
CA ALA A 296 -21.94 11.75 -23.79
C ALA A 296 -21.93 12.67 -22.55
N ASN A 297 -22.01 12.11 -21.34
CA ASN A 297 -22.04 12.88 -20.11
C ASN A 297 -20.70 13.63 -19.90
N GLN A 298 -20.75 14.96 -19.90
CA GLN A 298 -19.57 15.81 -19.75
C GLN A 298 -18.81 15.54 -18.43
N ARG A 299 -19.54 15.23 -17.35
CA ARG A 299 -18.94 14.94 -16.03
C ARG A 299 -18.22 13.60 -16.00
N LEU A 300 -18.66 12.61 -16.80
CA LEU A 300 -17.89 11.38 -17.01
C LEU A 300 -16.53 11.71 -17.61
N GLY A 301 -16.49 12.60 -18.62
CA GLY A 301 -15.24 13.07 -19.21
C GLY A 301 -14.30 13.75 -18.21
N GLU A 302 -14.84 14.53 -17.26
CA GLU A 302 -14.06 15.13 -16.17
C GLU A 302 -13.44 14.07 -15.26
N VAL A 303 -14.23 13.06 -14.83
CA VAL A 303 -13.73 11.94 -14.00
C VAL A 303 -12.62 11.16 -14.72
N VAL A 304 -12.84 10.80 -15.99
CA VAL A 304 -11.87 10.05 -16.80
C VAL A 304 -10.57 10.85 -16.99
N ARG A 305 -10.68 12.16 -17.26
CA ARG A 305 -9.52 13.05 -17.41
C ARG A 305 -8.67 13.14 -16.14
N LEU A 306 -9.27 13.04 -14.96
CA LEU A 306 -8.55 13.00 -13.68
C LEU A 306 -8.01 11.60 -13.36
N LEU A 307 -8.73 10.54 -13.77
CA LEU A 307 -8.39 9.16 -13.47
C LEU A 307 -7.16 8.67 -14.25
N ILE A 308 -7.09 8.95 -15.57
CA ILE A 308 -6.05 8.41 -16.45
C ILE A 308 -4.63 8.78 -16.01
N PRO A 309 -4.28 10.06 -15.73
CA PRO A 309 -2.92 10.41 -15.30
C PRO A 309 -2.51 9.74 -13.99
N ASN A 310 -3.44 9.63 -13.04
CA ASN A 310 -3.19 8.96 -11.76
C ASN A 310 -2.97 7.45 -11.95
N GLY A 311 -3.79 6.80 -12.77
CA GLY A 311 -3.64 5.39 -13.10
C GLY A 311 -2.30 5.08 -13.79
N LEU A 312 -1.89 5.91 -14.75
CA LEU A 312 -0.59 5.75 -15.44
C LEU A 312 0.60 5.86 -14.49
N SER A 313 0.57 6.78 -13.52
CA SER A 313 1.64 6.89 -12.52
C SER A 313 1.76 5.64 -11.66
N VAL A 314 0.63 5.03 -11.29
CA VAL A 314 0.59 3.78 -10.51
C VAL A 314 1.08 2.60 -11.34
N SER A 315 0.80 2.58 -12.65
CA SER A 315 1.15 1.48 -13.57
C SER A 315 2.65 1.15 -13.59
N VAL A 316 3.51 2.16 -13.53
CA VAL A 316 4.98 1.95 -13.58
C VAL A 316 5.46 1.15 -12.37
N ASN A 317 4.93 1.43 -11.18
CA ASN A 317 5.26 0.68 -9.97
C ASN A 317 4.81 -0.78 -10.07
N TYR A 318 3.60 -1.02 -10.58
CA TYR A 318 3.08 -2.38 -10.77
C TYR A 318 3.82 -3.15 -11.86
N ALA A 319 4.28 -2.48 -12.93
CA ALA A 319 5.17 -3.07 -13.91
C ALA A 319 6.46 -3.60 -13.26
N GLY A 320 7.01 -2.89 -12.28
CA GLY A 320 8.15 -3.35 -11.49
C GLY A 320 7.89 -4.69 -10.78
N PHE A 321 6.72 -4.87 -10.17
CA PHE A 321 6.36 -6.15 -9.55
C PHE A 321 6.19 -7.29 -10.55
N ILE A 322 5.66 -7.01 -11.75
CA ILE A 322 5.57 -7.99 -12.83
C ILE A 322 6.97 -8.41 -13.28
N VAL A 323 7.88 -7.45 -13.47
CA VAL A 323 9.29 -7.70 -13.82
C VAL A 323 9.94 -8.58 -12.76
N ASP A 324 9.83 -8.24 -11.49
CA ASP A 324 10.41 -9.03 -10.39
C ASP A 324 9.87 -10.46 -10.37
N THR A 325 8.56 -10.62 -10.54
CA THR A 325 7.92 -11.95 -10.60
C THR A 325 8.46 -12.73 -11.79
N SER A 326 8.55 -12.12 -12.98
CA SER A 326 9.05 -12.75 -14.20
C SER A 326 10.49 -13.24 -14.05
N PHE A 327 11.37 -12.43 -13.45
CA PHE A 327 12.74 -12.84 -13.23
C PHE A 327 12.90 -13.83 -12.07
N ALA A 328 12.08 -13.72 -11.03
CA ALA A 328 12.08 -14.64 -9.91
C ALA A 328 11.75 -16.08 -10.33
N THR A 329 10.85 -16.24 -11.30
CA THR A 329 10.53 -17.57 -11.85
C THR A 329 11.64 -18.17 -12.71
N ARG A 330 12.56 -17.34 -13.24
CA ARG A 330 13.74 -17.77 -14.01
C ARG A 330 14.96 -18.03 -13.13
N ALA A 331 14.90 -17.71 -11.83
CA ALA A 331 15.95 -18.01 -10.89
C ALA A 331 16.15 -19.52 -10.75
N ALA A 332 17.38 -19.94 -10.46
CA ALA A 332 17.69 -21.37 -10.31
C ALA A 332 17.01 -21.97 -9.07
N ASN A 333 16.83 -21.14 -8.01
CA ASN A 333 16.15 -21.58 -6.80
C ASN A 333 14.62 -21.47 -6.96
N PRO A 334 13.88 -22.59 -6.93
CA PRO A 334 12.42 -22.59 -7.11
C PRO A 334 11.67 -21.84 -6.00
N ALA A 335 12.29 -21.65 -4.80
CA ALA A 335 11.72 -20.89 -3.70
C ALA A 335 11.82 -19.36 -3.89
N GLY A 336 12.42 -18.89 -4.99
CA GLY A 336 12.80 -17.50 -5.20
C GLY A 336 11.65 -16.51 -5.12
N LEU A 337 10.52 -16.81 -5.74
CA LEU A 337 9.37 -15.90 -5.78
C LEU A 337 8.75 -15.73 -4.38
N ALA A 338 8.56 -16.82 -3.65
CA ALA A 338 8.05 -16.78 -2.28
C ALA A 338 9.01 -16.04 -1.33
N ALA A 339 10.33 -16.24 -1.49
CA ALA A 339 11.34 -15.53 -0.71
C ALA A 339 11.30 -14.02 -0.95
N ILE A 340 11.17 -13.58 -2.22
CA ILE A 340 11.01 -12.16 -2.57
C ILE A 340 9.75 -11.59 -1.93
N TYR A 341 8.62 -12.28 -2.04
CA TYR A 341 7.35 -11.81 -1.47
C TYR A 341 7.43 -11.62 0.04
N ASN A 342 7.98 -12.62 0.76
CA ASN A 342 8.14 -12.57 2.22
C ASN A 342 9.15 -11.50 2.66
N ALA A 343 10.27 -11.36 1.97
CA ALA A 343 11.26 -10.32 2.25
C ALA A 343 10.70 -8.91 2.00
N PHE A 344 9.95 -8.73 0.89
CA PHE A 344 9.33 -7.44 0.57
C PHE A 344 8.26 -7.04 1.58
N LEU A 345 7.52 -8.00 2.15
CA LEU A 345 6.58 -7.75 3.24
C LEU A 345 7.27 -7.11 4.46
N LEU A 346 8.45 -7.61 4.84
CA LEU A 346 9.19 -7.12 5.99
C LEU A 346 9.82 -5.74 5.74
N VAL A 347 10.41 -5.50 4.56
CA VAL A 347 10.98 -4.19 4.23
C VAL A 347 9.92 -3.15 3.90
N GLY A 348 8.75 -3.56 3.48
CA GLY A 348 7.62 -2.70 3.15
C GLY A 348 7.15 -1.84 4.32
N LEU A 349 7.23 -2.35 5.54
CA LEU A 349 6.85 -1.59 6.75
C LEU A 349 7.74 -0.35 6.97
N PRO A 350 9.09 -0.45 7.02
CA PRO A 350 9.96 0.74 7.06
C PRO A 350 9.75 1.69 5.88
N ILE A 351 9.54 1.17 4.67
CA ILE A 351 9.27 1.99 3.48
C ILE A 351 8.03 2.87 3.69
N ALA A 352 6.93 2.26 4.14
CA ALA A 352 5.69 2.98 4.38
C ALA A 352 5.82 4.03 5.49
N LEU A 353 6.47 3.67 6.60
CA LEU A 353 6.58 4.55 7.77
C LEU A 353 7.60 5.69 7.56
N LEU A 354 8.75 5.41 6.96
CA LEU A 354 9.86 6.37 6.85
C LEU A 354 9.83 7.13 5.52
N GLY A 355 9.44 6.48 4.42
CA GLY A 355 9.36 7.10 3.11
C GLY A 355 8.04 7.83 2.89
N GLN A 356 6.97 7.06 2.82
CA GLN A 356 5.66 7.58 2.43
C GLN A 356 5.08 8.55 3.49
N ALA A 357 5.13 8.19 4.79
CA ALA A 357 4.54 9.03 5.82
C ALA A 357 5.29 10.37 5.96
N ILE A 358 6.64 10.36 5.98
CA ILE A 358 7.43 11.60 6.09
C ILE A 358 7.27 12.44 4.83
N GLY A 359 7.32 11.82 3.64
CA GLY A 359 7.11 12.52 2.37
C GLY A 359 5.73 13.19 2.29
N GLN A 360 4.67 12.47 2.68
CA GLN A 360 3.30 13.01 2.70
C GLN A 360 3.13 14.14 3.73
N ALA A 361 3.71 14.01 4.93
CA ALA A 361 3.65 15.05 5.96
C ALA A 361 4.41 16.34 5.57
N ALA A 362 5.50 16.21 4.83
CA ALA A 362 6.28 17.35 4.35
C ALA A 362 5.61 18.07 3.16
N PHE A 363 4.85 17.35 2.34
CA PHE A 363 4.32 17.83 1.06
C PHE A 363 3.50 19.14 1.17
N PRO A 364 2.50 19.30 2.07
CA PRO A 364 1.72 20.53 2.16
C PRO A 364 2.58 21.76 2.47
N ARG A 365 3.59 21.61 3.35
CA ARG A 365 4.52 22.68 3.70
C ARG A 365 5.43 23.03 2.53
N LEU A 366 5.95 22.03 1.82
CA LEU A 366 6.77 22.24 0.63
C LEU A 366 5.97 22.97 -0.46
N ALA A 367 4.72 22.55 -0.72
CA ALA A 367 3.85 23.19 -1.69
C ALA A 367 3.52 24.64 -1.34
N ALA A 368 3.18 24.91 -0.07
CA ALA A 368 2.90 26.27 0.40
C ALA A 368 4.12 27.21 0.24
N GLN A 369 5.33 26.76 0.57
CA GLN A 369 6.54 27.57 0.40
C GLN A 369 6.91 27.75 -1.07
N ALA A 370 6.67 26.76 -1.92
CA ALA A 370 6.86 26.87 -3.37
C ALA A 370 5.91 27.90 -3.99
N GLU A 371 4.64 27.93 -3.57
CA GLU A 371 3.66 28.93 -4.02
C GLU A 371 3.96 30.35 -3.52
N ALA A 372 4.44 30.47 -2.28
CA ALA A 372 4.87 31.73 -1.71
C ALA A 372 6.20 32.25 -2.30
N GLY A 373 6.89 31.47 -3.15
CA GLY A 373 8.20 31.82 -3.67
C GLY A 373 9.33 31.79 -2.63
N ASN A 374 9.11 31.21 -1.46
CA ASN A 374 10.05 31.10 -0.35
C ASN A 374 11.01 29.92 -0.54
N TRP A 375 11.90 30.03 -1.53
CA TRP A 375 12.79 28.93 -1.94
C TRP A 375 13.80 28.53 -0.87
N SER A 376 14.26 29.46 -0.06
CA SER A 376 15.16 29.20 1.07
C SER A 376 14.51 28.34 2.14
N GLU A 377 13.26 28.66 2.52
CA GLU A 377 12.50 27.89 3.51
C GLU A 377 12.07 26.52 2.95
N MET A 378 11.63 26.47 1.68
CA MET A 378 11.35 25.21 0.98
C MET A 378 12.59 24.28 1.01
N ARG A 379 13.79 24.82 0.68
CA ARG A 379 15.03 24.05 0.77
C ARG A 379 15.31 23.55 2.18
N ARG A 380 15.09 24.38 3.20
CA ARG A 380 15.30 24.04 4.61
C ARG A 380 14.37 22.90 5.05
N ILE A 381 13.07 22.99 4.73
CA ILE A 381 12.09 21.93 5.01
C ILE A 381 12.48 20.64 4.30
N LEU A 382 12.81 20.72 2.99
CA LEU A 382 13.22 19.57 2.21
C LEU A 382 14.44 18.86 2.81
N LEU A 383 15.52 19.61 3.12
CA LEU A 383 16.73 19.03 3.69
C LEU A 383 16.51 18.44 5.08
N ARG A 384 15.68 19.06 5.91
CA ARG A 384 15.31 18.51 7.23
C ARG A 384 14.50 17.22 7.09
N SER A 385 13.49 17.21 6.23
CA SER A 385 12.67 16.02 5.99
C SER A 385 13.50 14.88 5.39
N LEU A 386 14.35 15.19 4.40
CA LEU A 386 15.25 14.21 3.76
C LEU A 386 16.27 13.67 4.77
N GLY A 387 16.94 14.57 5.51
CA GLY A 387 17.92 14.19 6.53
C GLY A 387 17.30 13.35 7.66
N GLY A 388 16.13 13.74 8.14
CA GLY A 388 15.38 12.98 9.14
C GLY A 388 14.95 11.60 8.63
N ALA A 389 14.43 11.52 7.41
CA ALA A 389 13.98 10.27 6.80
C ALA A 389 15.16 9.29 6.60
N VAL A 390 16.29 9.77 6.05
CA VAL A 390 17.50 8.96 5.86
C VAL A 390 18.14 8.58 7.21
N ALA A 391 18.20 9.49 8.19
CA ALA A 391 18.73 9.21 9.52
C ALA A 391 17.93 8.13 10.26
N LEU A 392 16.60 8.05 10.03
CA LEU A 392 15.75 6.99 10.57
C LEU A 392 15.85 5.69 9.74
N ALA A 393 16.12 5.79 8.44
CA ALA A 393 16.31 4.61 7.59
C ALA A 393 17.57 3.81 7.95
N LEU A 394 18.65 4.47 8.37
CA LEU A 394 19.89 3.77 8.74
C LEU A 394 19.73 2.82 9.93
N PRO A 395 19.17 3.21 11.09
CA PRO A 395 18.89 2.26 12.17
C PRO A 395 17.85 1.20 11.77
N ALA A 396 16.89 1.51 10.88
CA ALA A 396 15.97 0.52 10.35
C ALA A 396 16.70 -0.55 9.51
N VAL A 397 17.68 -0.16 8.69
CA VAL A 397 18.58 -1.11 8.01
C VAL A 397 19.32 -1.96 9.02
N GLY A 398 19.94 -1.35 10.05
CA GLY A 398 20.61 -2.08 11.13
C GLY A 398 19.68 -3.09 11.82
N ALA A 399 18.45 -2.69 12.10
CA ALA A 399 17.44 -3.58 12.69
C ALA A 399 17.07 -4.75 11.76
N LEU A 400 16.89 -4.49 10.45
CA LEU A 400 16.62 -5.56 9.48
C LEU A 400 17.80 -6.52 9.31
N LEU A 401 19.03 -6.04 9.36
CA LEU A 401 20.23 -6.88 9.29
C LEU A 401 20.43 -7.73 10.56
N LEU A 402 20.20 -7.16 11.73
CA LEU A 402 20.42 -7.83 13.01
C LEU A 402 19.23 -8.70 13.43
N LEU A 403 18.02 -8.20 13.27
CA LEU A 403 16.79 -8.84 13.73
C LEU A 403 16.01 -9.55 12.61
N GLY A 404 16.36 -9.33 11.33
CA GLY A 404 15.64 -9.90 10.20
C GLY A 404 15.60 -11.42 10.23
N ARG A 405 16.75 -12.07 10.44
CA ARG A 405 16.82 -13.54 10.52
C ARG A 405 16.03 -14.12 11.72
N PRO A 406 16.18 -13.62 12.96
CA PRO A 406 15.32 -14.02 14.08
C PRO A 406 13.83 -13.76 13.81
N THR A 407 13.49 -12.63 13.20
CA THR A 407 12.10 -12.30 12.86
C THR A 407 11.51 -13.29 11.87
N ILE A 408 12.22 -13.63 10.79
CA ILE A 408 11.81 -14.65 9.82
C ILE A 408 11.62 -15.99 10.52
N ARG A 409 12.53 -16.40 11.37
CA ARG A 409 12.45 -17.63 12.13
C ARG A 409 11.19 -17.67 13.01
N ILE A 410 10.94 -16.60 13.76
CA ILE A 410 9.80 -16.54 14.69
C ILE A 410 8.47 -16.47 13.93
N LEU A 411 8.40 -15.73 12.83
CA LEU A 411 7.15 -15.50 12.12
C LEU A 411 6.84 -16.61 11.11
N PHE A 412 7.84 -17.05 10.33
CA PHE A 412 7.58 -17.85 9.13
C PHE A 412 8.03 -19.32 9.25
N GLU A 413 9.12 -19.64 9.97
CA GLU A 413 9.64 -21.00 10.05
C GLU A 413 8.76 -21.92 10.90
N ARG A 414 7.66 -22.35 10.29
CA ARG A 414 6.71 -23.32 10.85
C ARG A 414 5.96 -24.03 9.72
N GLY A 415 5.51 -25.27 10.01
CA GLY A 415 4.84 -26.10 9.00
C GLY A 415 5.75 -26.34 7.79
N GLU A 416 5.24 -26.05 6.60
CA GLU A 416 5.94 -26.26 5.33
C GLU A 416 7.05 -25.21 5.03
N PHE A 417 7.17 -24.14 5.81
CA PHE A 417 8.21 -23.14 5.61
C PHE A 417 9.49 -23.52 6.34
N SER A 418 10.44 -24.09 5.62
CA SER A 418 11.70 -24.63 6.16
C SER A 418 12.70 -23.52 6.58
N SER A 419 13.70 -23.91 7.38
CA SER A 419 14.83 -23.03 7.75
C SER A 419 15.63 -22.59 6.50
N ALA A 420 15.80 -23.45 5.50
CA ALA A 420 16.47 -23.10 4.25
C ALA A 420 15.71 -22.01 3.47
N ALA A 421 14.37 -22.07 3.46
CA ALA A 421 13.53 -21.01 2.92
C ALA A 421 13.68 -19.69 3.71
N GLY A 422 13.86 -19.80 5.03
CA GLY A 422 14.16 -18.68 5.91
C GLY A 422 15.51 -18.03 5.60
N ASP A 423 16.55 -18.81 5.35
CA ASP A 423 17.89 -18.31 4.98
C ASP A 423 17.87 -17.60 3.63
N LEU A 424 17.17 -18.17 2.65
CA LEU A 424 16.98 -17.52 1.35
C LEU A 424 16.22 -16.21 1.49
N THR A 425 15.10 -16.22 2.23
CA THR A 425 14.30 -15.01 2.49
C THR A 425 15.14 -13.93 3.20
N PHE A 426 16.02 -14.31 4.11
CA PHE A 426 16.91 -13.36 4.78
C PHE A 426 17.96 -12.78 3.83
N SER A 427 18.55 -13.58 2.96
CA SER A 427 19.50 -13.11 1.93
C SER A 427 18.85 -12.08 1.00
N VAL A 428 17.63 -12.33 0.57
CA VAL A 428 16.81 -11.39 -0.22
C VAL A 428 16.50 -10.13 0.58
N LEU A 429 16.16 -10.27 1.87
CA LEU A 429 15.85 -9.15 2.78
C LEU A 429 17.05 -8.22 2.97
N ILE A 430 18.25 -8.75 3.12
CA ILE A 430 19.49 -7.96 3.24
C ILE A 430 19.66 -7.04 2.01
N ALA A 431 19.47 -7.60 0.82
CA ALA A 431 19.62 -6.83 -0.42
C ALA A 431 18.54 -5.72 -0.54
N TYR A 432 17.31 -5.97 -0.14
CA TYR A 432 16.28 -4.93 -0.04
C TYR A 432 16.57 -3.90 1.05
N ALA A 433 17.09 -4.32 2.20
CA ALA A 433 17.41 -3.42 3.30
C ALA A 433 18.47 -2.38 2.90
N ILE A 434 19.46 -2.76 2.09
CA ILE A 434 20.48 -1.84 1.56
C ILE A 434 19.84 -0.74 0.68
N ALA A 435 18.76 -1.05 -0.04
CA ALA A 435 18.04 -0.08 -0.86
C ALA A 435 17.21 0.94 -0.05
N LEU A 436 16.90 0.63 1.21
CA LEU A 436 15.93 1.40 2.02
C LEU A 436 16.26 2.89 2.12
N PRO A 437 17.49 3.35 2.40
CA PRO A 437 17.79 4.79 2.49
C PRO A 437 17.56 5.53 1.17
N ALA A 438 17.91 4.91 0.04
CA ALA A 438 17.69 5.49 -1.28
C ALA A 438 16.19 5.57 -1.59
N TYR A 439 15.45 4.51 -1.34
CA TYR A 439 14.00 4.49 -1.58
C TYR A 439 13.26 5.52 -0.73
N VAL A 440 13.58 5.62 0.55
CA VAL A 440 13.02 6.62 1.48
C VAL A 440 13.35 8.05 1.01
N ALA A 441 14.58 8.28 0.54
CA ALA A 441 14.99 9.57 -0.02
C ALA A 441 14.20 9.92 -1.29
N THR A 442 14.00 8.95 -2.19
CA THR A 442 13.20 9.12 -3.43
C THR A 442 11.79 9.60 -3.12
N GLU A 443 11.12 9.06 -2.12
CA GLU A 443 9.76 9.49 -1.72
C GLU A 443 9.73 10.97 -1.33
N VAL A 444 10.68 11.44 -0.52
CA VAL A 444 10.75 12.84 -0.09
C VAL A 444 11.12 13.78 -1.24
N ILE A 445 12.09 13.40 -2.07
CA ILE A 445 12.56 14.18 -3.22
C ILE A 445 11.45 14.33 -4.26
N THR A 446 10.70 13.26 -4.52
CA THR A 446 9.54 13.26 -5.43
C THR A 446 8.47 14.26 -4.96
N ARG A 447 8.17 14.33 -3.66
CA ARG A 447 7.24 15.35 -3.11
C ARG A 447 7.79 16.76 -3.32
N GLY A 448 9.09 16.96 -3.19
CA GLY A 448 9.76 18.23 -3.52
C GLY A 448 9.56 18.65 -4.97
N LEU A 449 9.74 17.73 -5.93
CA LEU A 449 9.54 17.98 -7.37
C LEU A 449 8.08 18.27 -7.70
N ILE A 450 7.14 17.49 -7.13
CA ILE A 450 5.70 17.72 -7.31
C ILE A 450 5.29 19.10 -6.76
N SER A 451 5.88 19.55 -5.64
CA SER A 451 5.66 20.90 -5.09
C SER A 451 6.14 22.00 -6.03
N LEU A 452 7.14 21.72 -6.89
CA LEU A 452 7.57 22.61 -7.98
C LEU A 452 6.72 22.46 -9.25
N ARG A 453 5.59 21.74 -9.19
CA ARG A 453 4.73 21.38 -10.34
C ARG A 453 5.44 20.56 -11.42
N ASP A 454 6.50 19.85 -11.03
CA ASP A 454 7.24 18.95 -11.92
C ASP A 454 6.86 17.49 -11.63
N THR A 455 5.88 16.99 -12.36
CA THR A 455 5.45 15.59 -12.34
C THR A 455 6.15 14.76 -13.43
N ARG A 456 6.77 15.41 -14.41
CA ARG A 456 7.43 14.73 -15.54
C ARG A 456 8.74 14.10 -15.12
N THR A 457 9.56 14.81 -14.33
CA THR A 457 10.86 14.28 -13.88
C THR A 457 10.70 12.95 -13.13
N PRO A 458 9.84 12.82 -12.08
CA PRO A 458 9.61 11.53 -11.42
C PRO A 458 9.12 10.42 -12.36
N LEU A 459 8.24 10.73 -13.32
CA LEU A 459 7.75 9.75 -14.28
C LEU A 459 8.89 9.20 -15.16
N PHE A 460 9.73 10.07 -15.71
CA PHE A 460 10.83 9.65 -16.57
C PHE A 460 11.93 8.92 -15.79
N THR A 461 12.26 9.37 -14.57
CA THR A 461 13.27 8.69 -13.74
C THR A 461 12.79 7.33 -13.27
N ASN A 462 11.52 7.18 -12.86
CA ASN A 462 10.94 5.90 -12.47
C ASN A 462 10.90 4.92 -13.67
N SER A 463 10.53 5.40 -14.88
CA SER A 463 10.60 4.58 -16.09
C SER A 463 12.04 4.16 -16.42
N GLY A 464 13.00 5.09 -16.29
CA GLY A 464 14.43 4.80 -16.46
C GLY A 464 14.97 3.82 -15.42
N GLN A 465 14.53 3.93 -14.16
CA GLN A 465 14.84 3.00 -13.09
C GLN A 465 14.35 1.58 -13.43
N LEU A 466 13.12 1.44 -13.95
CA LEU A 466 12.59 0.15 -14.36
C LEU A 466 13.41 -0.49 -15.48
N ILE A 467 13.82 0.28 -16.49
CA ILE A 467 14.67 -0.20 -17.58
C ILE A 467 16.05 -0.62 -17.02
N ALA A 468 16.69 0.23 -16.20
CA ALA A 468 17.96 -0.08 -15.56
C ALA A 468 17.87 -1.35 -14.70
N ARG A 469 16.76 -1.51 -13.94
CA ARG A 469 16.48 -2.70 -13.14
C ARG A 469 16.41 -3.96 -14.00
N ILE A 470 15.68 -3.95 -15.12
CA ILE A 470 15.59 -5.08 -16.05
C ILE A 470 16.98 -5.48 -16.56
N LEU A 471 17.77 -4.50 -17.01
CA LEU A 471 19.13 -4.73 -17.50
C LEU A 471 20.04 -5.31 -16.40
N LEU A 472 20.01 -4.72 -15.20
CA LEU A 472 20.80 -5.19 -14.08
C LEU A 472 20.41 -6.60 -13.64
N ILE A 473 19.10 -6.92 -13.56
CA ILE A 473 18.67 -8.28 -13.22
C ILE A 473 19.19 -9.26 -14.27
N SER A 474 19.06 -8.93 -15.57
CA SER A 474 19.52 -9.82 -16.64
C SER A 474 21.03 -10.14 -16.57
N ILE A 475 21.84 -9.17 -16.09
CA ILE A 475 23.29 -9.35 -15.91
C ILE A 475 23.62 -10.10 -14.61
N LEU A 476 22.90 -9.81 -13.52
CA LEU A 476 23.23 -10.31 -12.19
C LEU A 476 22.62 -11.69 -11.90
N LEU A 477 21.46 -12.01 -12.50
CA LEU A 477 20.72 -13.25 -12.24
C LEU A 477 21.59 -14.52 -12.39
N PRO A 478 22.44 -14.67 -13.43
CA PRO A 478 23.27 -15.87 -13.57
C PRO A 478 24.33 -16.02 -12.46
N ARG A 479 24.66 -14.94 -11.73
CA ARG A 479 25.72 -14.92 -10.71
C ARG A 479 25.19 -14.92 -9.29
N MET A 480 24.05 -14.27 -9.06
CA MET A 480 23.49 -14.03 -7.73
C MET A 480 22.15 -14.72 -7.50
N ASP A 481 21.68 -15.45 -8.51
CA ASP A 481 20.36 -16.10 -8.48
C ASP A 481 19.26 -15.12 -8.05
N VAL A 482 18.31 -15.54 -7.26
CA VAL A 482 17.16 -14.72 -6.83
C VAL A 482 17.56 -13.40 -6.12
N VAL A 483 18.72 -13.35 -5.47
CA VAL A 483 19.23 -12.14 -4.79
C VAL A 483 19.58 -11.02 -5.80
N ALA A 484 19.78 -11.37 -7.08
CA ALA A 484 19.98 -10.40 -8.15
C ALA A 484 18.83 -9.39 -8.27
N ILE A 485 17.61 -9.79 -7.97
CA ILE A 485 16.42 -8.96 -8.12
C ILE A 485 16.42 -7.79 -7.12
N PRO A 486 16.51 -8.01 -5.80
CA PRO A 486 16.63 -6.92 -4.85
C PRO A 486 17.96 -6.15 -4.97
N ALA A 487 19.05 -6.77 -5.39
CA ALA A 487 20.31 -6.09 -5.64
C ALA A 487 20.20 -5.11 -6.82
N ALA A 488 19.59 -5.53 -7.93
CA ALA A 488 19.31 -4.66 -9.06
C ALA A 488 18.35 -3.52 -8.69
N PHE A 489 17.35 -3.80 -7.85
CA PHE A 489 16.48 -2.77 -7.29
C PHE A 489 17.27 -1.75 -6.46
N ALA A 490 18.17 -2.21 -5.59
CA ALA A 490 19.00 -1.34 -4.75
C ALA A 490 19.87 -0.41 -5.60
N ILE A 491 20.54 -0.94 -6.62
CA ILE A 491 21.40 -0.17 -7.51
C ILE A 491 20.58 0.83 -8.34
N SER A 492 19.52 0.38 -8.99
CA SER A 492 18.69 1.22 -9.86
C SER A 492 17.95 2.31 -9.09
N SER A 493 17.42 2.00 -7.89
CA SER A 493 16.79 3.01 -7.02
C SER A 493 17.79 4.03 -6.49
N THR A 494 19.02 3.62 -6.19
CA THR A 494 20.08 4.55 -5.78
C THR A 494 20.42 5.51 -6.92
N LEU A 495 20.56 5.00 -8.14
CA LEU A 495 20.80 5.83 -9.33
C LEU A 495 19.65 6.80 -9.59
N GLU A 496 18.41 6.32 -9.48
CA GLU A 496 17.20 7.16 -9.58
C GLU A 496 17.23 8.28 -8.54
N THR A 497 17.48 7.96 -7.28
CA THR A 497 17.59 8.93 -6.18
C THR A 497 18.61 10.03 -6.48
N LEU A 498 19.78 9.65 -6.98
CA LEU A 498 20.85 10.60 -7.35
C LEU A 498 20.42 11.53 -8.49
N VAL A 499 19.77 10.99 -9.51
CA VAL A 499 19.25 11.78 -10.64
C VAL A 499 18.16 12.74 -10.16
N LEU A 500 17.18 12.26 -9.41
CA LEU A 500 16.10 13.07 -8.85
C LEU A 500 16.63 14.19 -7.95
N ALA A 501 17.59 13.86 -7.06
CA ALA A 501 18.24 14.84 -6.18
C ALA A 501 18.95 15.91 -7.01
N THR A 502 19.73 15.50 -8.01
CA THR A 502 20.46 16.42 -8.88
C THR A 502 19.52 17.39 -9.59
N VAL A 503 18.42 16.88 -10.18
CA VAL A 503 17.44 17.72 -10.87
C VAL A 503 16.75 18.67 -9.89
N LEU A 504 16.30 18.17 -8.73
CA LEU A 504 15.63 18.99 -7.72
C LEU A 504 16.53 20.12 -7.21
N PHE A 505 17.77 19.79 -6.82
CA PHE A 505 18.69 20.81 -6.30
C PHE A 505 19.15 21.82 -7.37
N ARG A 506 19.30 21.41 -8.63
CA ARG A 506 19.55 22.36 -9.74
C ARG A 506 18.38 23.33 -9.93
N LYS A 507 17.13 22.83 -9.91
CA LYS A 507 15.93 23.68 -10.00
C LYS A 507 15.81 24.65 -8.83
N LEU A 508 16.02 24.19 -7.62
CA LEU A 508 15.99 25.03 -6.42
C LEU A 508 17.12 26.08 -6.43
N ARG A 509 18.32 25.71 -6.86
CA ARG A 509 19.44 26.65 -7.01
C ARG A 509 19.11 27.77 -8.00
N GLY A 510 18.55 27.44 -9.16
CA GLY A 510 18.12 28.44 -10.14
C GLY A 510 17.07 29.41 -9.58
N LYS A 511 16.09 28.89 -8.83
CA LYS A 511 15.07 29.71 -8.17
C LYS A 511 15.65 30.63 -7.08
N LEU A 512 16.60 30.15 -6.29
CA LEU A 512 17.29 30.94 -5.26
C LEU A 512 18.13 32.06 -5.88
N GLN A 513 18.84 31.79 -6.97
CA GLN A 513 19.61 32.80 -7.67
C GLN A 513 18.72 33.90 -8.28
N SER A 514 17.60 33.54 -8.90
CA SER A 514 16.65 34.52 -9.43
C SER A 514 16.05 35.41 -8.33
N GLN A 515 15.81 34.88 -7.14
CA GLN A 515 15.31 35.64 -6.00
C GLN A 515 16.31 36.67 -5.48
N GLN A 516 17.62 36.35 -5.51
CA GLN A 516 18.70 37.24 -5.11
C GLN A 516 18.91 38.39 -6.09
N VAL A 517 18.71 38.13 -7.38
CA VAL A 517 18.85 39.17 -8.44
C VAL A 517 17.69 40.17 -8.42
N THR A 518 16.51 39.75 -8.01
CA THR A 518 15.31 40.62 -7.93
C THR A 518 15.25 41.44 -6.65
N ALA A 519 16.03 41.14 -5.61
CA ALA A 519 16.01 41.84 -4.33
C ALA A 519 16.74 43.22 -4.27
N PRO A 520 17.73 43.58 -5.13
CA PRO A 520 18.47 44.82 -4.94
C PRO A 520 17.83 46.09 -5.52
N LEU A 521 16.67 46.06 -6.16
CA LEU A 521 16.12 47.24 -6.86
C LEU A 521 15.09 48.06 -6.03
N PHE A 522 14.81 47.71 -4.77
CA PHE A 522 13.83 48.40 -3.93
C PHE A 522 14.42 49.11 -2.72
N LEU A 523 15.75 49.24 -2.56
CA LEU A 523 16.39 49.92 -1.45
C LEU A 523 17.04 51.26 -1.81
N GLU A 524 16.86 51.78 -3.02
CA GLU A 524 17.26 53.12 -3.43
C GLU A 524 16.05 53.90 -3.97
N ARG A 525 15.09 54.26 -3.10
CA ARG A 525 14.24 55.42 -3.28
C ARG A 525 13.72 55.93 -1.95
#